data_174e0eb165e6917a4e0b741029e2731e
#
_entry.id   174e0eb165e6917a4e0b741029e2731e
#
_cell.length_a   1.000
_cell.length_b   1.000
_cell.length_c   1.000
_cell.angle_alpha   90.00
_cell.angle_beta   90.00
_cell.angle_gamma   90.00
#
_symmetry.space_group_name_H-M   'P 1'
#
loop_
_entity.id
_entity.type
_entity.pdbx_description
1 polymer ?
#
loop_
_entity_poly.entity_id
_entity_poly.type
_entity_poly.pdbx_seq_one_letter_code
_entity_poly.pdbx_strand_id
1 'polypeptide(L)'
;MSKKAYQEIYPFTTENIQGYMKNLDMEGKTVLTVGSSLDQAYNALALGAKKVKVLDLNKNTKKYCEMKTKLILTHKRKELYDAVMCRKSLMENQGISYTNEQFDEERIKSLNYYMQDEETYRKLRQRLREQKTITVVEGNIFEMDKTIGDEKFDRIFFSNVLQMLDYFKDKNESAYDMLEKHFPNWKSHLNSEGILQLFYLYSFAKKDVIGTDNKNAGYDLSKVVSAVRRTTPVEEGSLDIAFFESCTRVGATTDAAVLYTKRR
;
A
#
# COMPACT_ATOMS: atom_id res chain seq x y z
N MET A 1 7.95 -18.45 -1.59
CA MET A 1 6.66 -18.20 -0.95
C MET A 1 5.59 -19.05 -1.59
N SER A 2 4.71 -19.68 -0.82
CA SER A 2 3.61 -20.44 -1.39
C SER A 2 2.60 -19.48 -2.04
N LYS A 3 1.85 -19.93 -3.07
CA LYS A 3 0.75 -19.18 -3.71
C LYS A 3 -0.29 -18.61 -2.74
N LYS A 4 -0.13 -18.79 -1.43
CA LYS A 4 -1.03 -18.33 -0.36
C LYS A 4 -0.75 -16.93 0.16
N ALA A 5 0.44 -16.35 -0.03
CA ALA A 5 0.81 -15.09 0.62
C ALA A 5 -0.08 -13.90 0.24
N TYR A 6 -0.55 -13.81 -1.00
CA TYR A 6 -1.48 -12.74 -1.44
C TYR A 6 -2.96 -13.08 -1.17
N GLN A 7 -3.26 -14.21 -0.53
CA GLN A 7 -4.61 -14.57 -0.11
C GLN A 7 -4.87 -14.24 1.36
N GLU A 8 -3.86 -13.76 2.07
CA GLU A 8 -3.98 -13.40 3.48
C GLU A 8 -4.38 -11.94 3.64
N ILE A 9 -5.24 -11.69 4.61
CA ILE A 9 -5.63 -10.35 5.05
C ILE A 9 -4.77 -9.95 6.25
N TYR A 10 -4.30 -8.71 6.26
CA TYR A 10 -3.66 -8.11 7.42
C TYR A 10 -4.71 -7.32 8.22
N PRO A 11 -4.92 -7.61 9.51
CA PRO A 11 -5.85 -6.83 10.34
C PRO A 11 -5.47 -5.35 10.39
N PHE A 12 -4.17 -5.10 10.50
CA PHE A 12 -3.56 -3.78 10.44
C PHE A 12 -2.27 -3.83 9.62
N THR A 13 -1.81 -2.66 9.21
CA THR A 13 -0.53 -2.54 8.52
C THR A 13 0.64 -2.88 9.44
N THR A 14 1.68 -3.45 8.85
CA THR A 14 3.01 -3.57 9.47
C THR A 14 3.97 -2.50 8.96
N GLU A 15 3.48 -1.59 8.10
CA GLU A 15 4.24 -0.57 7.41
C GLU A 15 4.12 0.78 8.09
N ASN A 16 5.18 1.59 8.04
CA ASN A 16 5.16 2.95 8.52
C ASN A 16 4.47 3.88 7.52
N ILE A 17 3.13 3.87 7.52
CA ILE A 17 2.33 4.74 6.65
C ILE A 17 2.64 6.22 6.89
N GLN A 18 2.85 6.60 8.14
CA GLN A 18 3.20 7.98 8.48
C GLN A 18 4.51 8.42 7.85
N GLY A 19 5.50 7.55 7.84
CA GLY A 19 6.82 7.85 7.29
C GLY A 19 6.76 8.22 5.81
N TYR A 20 6.04 7.45 5.00
CA TYR A 20 6.01 7.69 3.55
C TYR A 20 4.85 8.59 3.07
N MET A 21 3.78 8.76 3.85
CA MET A 21 2.69 9.68 3.51
C MET A 21 2.88 11.10 4.06
N LYS A 22 3.80 11.30 4.99
CA LYS A 22 3.97 12.54 5.77
C LYS A 22 4.04 13.82 4.92
N ASN A 23 4.70 13.74 3.78
CA ASN A 23 4.97 14.91 2.94
C ASN A 23 4.11 14.95 1.67
N LEU A 24 3.08 14.11 1.59
CA LEU A 24 2.20 14.04 0.43
C LEU A 24 0.90 14.78 0.72
N ASP A 25 0.61 15.78 -0.11
CA ASP A 25 -0.70 16.44 -0.09
C ASP A 25 -1.78 15.46 -0.55
N MET A 26 -2.73 15.17 0.36
CA MET A 26 -3.87 14.29 0.12
C MET A 26 -5.18 15.05 -0.04
N GLU A 27 -5.24 16.34 0.31
CA GLU A 27 -6.49 17.09 0.33
C GLU A 27 -7.13 17.14 -1.07
N GLY A 28 -8.35 16.66 -1.17
CA GLY A 28 -9.12 16.61 -2.40
C GLY A 28 -8.64 15.60 -3.46
N LYS A 29 -7.60 14.81 -3.19
CA LYS A 29 -6.97 13.90 -4.17
C LYS A 29 -7.76 12.62 -4.38
N THR A 30 -7.66 12.08 -5.60
CA THR A 30 -8.07 10.71 -5.94
C THR A 30 -6.86 9.79 -5.80
N VAL A 31 -7.04 8.70 -5.07
CA VAL A 31 -5.94 7.79 -4.69
C VAL A 31 -6.21 6.38 -5.21
N LEU A 32 -5.18 5.74 -5.75
CA LEU A 32 -5.14 4.30 -5.99
C LEU A 32 -4.13 3.67 -5.04
N THR A 33 -4.50 2.57 -4.41
CA THR A 33 -3.60 1.79 -3.56
C THR A 33 -3.86 0.29 -3.71
N VAL A 34 -2.91 -0.53 -3.29
CA VAL A 34 -3.12 -1.97 -3.13
C VAL A 34 -3.86 -2.27 -1.82
N GLY A 35 -4.47 -3.45 -1.75
CA GLY A 35 -5.35 -3.82 -0.63
C GLY A 35 -4.63 -4.08 0.69
N SER A 36 -4.30 -5.35 0.97
CA SER A 36 -3.68 -5.78 2.24
C SER A 36 -4.54 -5.45 3.47
N SER A 37 -4.11 -4.57 4.36
CA SER A 37 -4.83 -4.16 5.58
C SER A 37 -5.88 -3.08 5.36
N LEU A 38 -5.90 -2.43 4.20
CA LEU A 38 -6.67 -1.22 3.87
C LEU A 38 -6.21 0.04 4.64
N ASP A 39 -5.19 -0.04 5.47
CA ASP A 39 -4.78 1.10 6.29
C ASP A 39 -4.25 2.26 5.44
N GLN A 40 -3.64 1.98 4.29
CA GLN A 40 -3.27 3.03 3.32
C GLN A 40 -4.50 3.83 2.87
N ALA A 41 -5.61 3.14 2.56
CA ALA A 41 -6.84 3.79 2.13
C ALA A 41 -7.47 4.63 3.25
N TYR A 42 -7.53 4.10 4.48
CA TYR A 42 -8.09 4.84 5.60
C TYR A 42 -7.22 6.04 5.99
N ASN A 43 -5.89 5.91 5.95
CA ASN A 43 -5.00 7.04 6.21
C ASN A 43 -5.12 8.12 5.12
N ALA A 44 -5.21 7.74 3.85
CA ALA A 44 -5.43 8.71 2.76
C ALA A 44 -6.72 9.51 2.97
N LEU A 45 -7.84 8.84 3.32
CA LEU A 45 -9.10 9.52 3.64
C LEU A 45 -8.99 10.42 4.87
N ALA A 46 -8.32 9.95 5.93
CA ALA A 46 -8.11 10.73 7.15
C ALA A 46 -7.29 12.01 6.89
N LEU A 47 -6.39 11.96 5.90
CA LEU A 47 -5.57 13.08 5.42
C LEU A 47 -6.25 13.94 4.35
N GLY A 48 -7.54 13.72 4.06
CA GLY A 48 -8.34 14.57 3.18
C GLY A 48 -8.55 14.08 1.75
N ALA A 49 -8.11 12.86 1.40
CA ALA A 49 -8.38 12.32 0.09
C ALA A 49 -9.88 12.32 -0.23
N LYS A 50 -10.23 12.70 -1.46
CA LYS A 50 -11.63 12.76 -1.92
C LYS A 50 -12.19 11.36 -2.15
N LYS A 51 -11.41 10.49 -2.76
CA LYS A 51 -11.78 9.10 -3.09
C LYS A 51 -10.55 8.22 -3.07
N VAL A 52 -10.73 6.97 -2.66
CA VAL A 52 -9.70 5.94 -2.71
C VAL A 52 -10.24 4.73 -3.45
N LYS A 53 -9.52 4.30 -4.46
CA LYS A 53 -9.70 2.99 -5.10
C LYS A 53 -8.64 2.03 -4.58
N VAL A 54 -9.06 0.86 -4.16
CA VAL A 54 -8.21 -0.23 -3.73
C VAL A 54 -8.25 -1.32 -4.79
N LEU A 55 -7.10 -1.67 -5.34
CA LEU A 55 -6.94 -2.75 -6.31
C LEU A 55 -6.24 -3.92 -5.61
N ASP A 56 -6.86 -5.09 -5.59
CA ASP A 56 -6.32 -6.24 -4.89
C ASP A 56 -6.65 -7.56 -5.61
N LEU A 57 -5.69 -8.46 -5.66
CA LEU A 57 -5.88 -9.85 -6.13
C LEU A 57 -6.71 -10.70 -5.16
N ASN A 58 -6.77 -10.30 -3.89
CA ASN A 58 -7.50 -11.04 -2.87
C ASN A 58 -9.00 -10.72 -2.94
N LYS A 59 -9.79 -11.67 -3.41
CA LYS A 59 -11.25 -11.56 -3.50
C LYS A 59 -11.95 -11.21 -2.16
N ASN A 60 -11.30 -11.49 -1.03
CA ASN A 60 -11.84 -11.22 0.29
C ASN A 60 -11.63 -9.78 0.75
N THR A 61 -10.78 -9.00 0.08
CA THR A 61 -10.46 -7.61 0.46
C THR A 61 -11.71 -6.73 0.51
N LYS A 62 -12.66 -6.92 -0.40
CA LYS A 62 -13.92 -6.18 -0.38
C LYS A 62 -14.74 -6.47 0.88
N LYS A 63 -14.91 -7.75 1.23
CA LYS A 63 -15.63 -8.17 2.45
C LYS A 63 -14.94 -7.65 3.72
N TYR A 64 -13.61 -7.69 3.72
CA TYR A 64 -12.82 -7.14 4.82
C TYR A 64 -12.99 -5.61 4.93
N CYS A 65 -12.99 -4.89 3.82
CA CYS A 65 -13.24 -3.45 3.77
C CYS A 65 -14.60 -3.08 4.37
N GLU A 66 -15.65 -3.78 3.98
CA GLU A 66 -17.00 -3.57 4.52
C GLU A 66 -17.03 -3.77 6.04
N MET A 67 -16.43 -4.86 6.53
CA MET A 67 -16.34 -5.15 7.96
C MET A 67 -15.54 -4.07 8.71
N LYS A 68 -14.32 -3.74 8.28
CA LYS A 68 -13.45 -2.79 8.97
C LYS A 68 -14.04 -1.37 8.93
N THR A 69 -14.65 -0.97 7.80
CA THR A 69 -15.39 0.30 7.68
C THR A 69 -16.53 0.38 8.70
N LYS A 70 -17.33 -0.70 8.82
CA LYS A 70 -18.41 -0.75 9.82
C LYS A 70 -17.87 -0.59 11.24
N LEU A 71 -16.76 -1.24 11.58
CA LEU A 71 -16.13 -1.10 12.90
C LEU A 71 -15.66 0.34 13.15
N ILE A 72 -15.00 0.98 12.19
CA ILE A 72 -14.58 2.39 12.30
C ILE A 72 -15.81 3.30 12.54
N LEU A 73 -16.92 3.06 11.87
CA LEU A 73 -18.13 3.87 12.01
C LEU A 73 -18.86 3.66 13.34
N THR A 74 -18.75 2.49 13.96
CA THR A 74 -19.56 2.12 15.14
C THR A 74 -18.79 2.13 16.45
N HIS A 75 -17.46 2.05 16.43
CA HIS A 75 -16.63 2.03 17.65
C HIS A 75 -15.89 3.33 17.86
N LYS A 76 -15.53 3.60 19.12
CA LYS A 76 -14.61 4.68 19.47
C LYS A 76 -13.19 4.30 19.02
N ARG A 77 -12.34 5.28 18.78
CA ARG A 77 -10.96 5.05 18.32
C ARG A 77 -10.20 4.06 19.21
N LYS A 78 -10.28 4.22 20.54
CA LYS A 78 -9.62 3.36 21.53
C LYS A 78 -10.15 1.93 21.59
N GLU A 79 -11.32 1.67 21.02
CA GLU A 79 -11.96 0.34 21.00
C GLU A 79 -11.70 -0.39 19.66
N LEU A 80 -11.20 0.34 18.65
CA LEU A 80 -11.11 -0.17 17.29
C LEU A 80 -10.14 -1.34 17.17
N TYR A 81 -9.00 -1.28 17.86
CA TYR A 81 -8.01 -2.36 17.82
C TYR A 81 -8.63 -3.68 18.28
N ASP A 82 -9.22 -3.70 19.48
CA ASP A 82 -9.85 -4.90 20.04
C ASP A 82 -11.01 -5.39 19.17
N ALA A 83 -11.82 -4.46 18.64
CA ALA A 83 -12.95 -4.80 17.77
C ALA A 83 -12.49 -5.49 16.47
N VAL A 84 -11.41 -5.02 15.85
CA VAL A 84 -10.84 -5.64 14.64
C VAL A 84 -10.24 -7.00 14.98
N MET A 85 -9.47 -7.12 16.06
CA MET A 85 -8.82 -8.37 16.46
C MET A 85 -9.84 -9.43 16.87
N CYS A 86 -10.91 -9.04 17.57
CA CYS A 86 -12.02 -9.95 17.89
C CYS A 86 -12.72 -10.47 16.60
N ARG A 87 -12.93 -9.61 15.61
CA ARG A 87 -13.57 -10.00 14.35
C ARG A 87 -12.69 -10.90 13.48
N LYS A 88 -11.37 -10.83 13.61
CA LYS A 88 -10.43 -11.72 12.91
C LYS A 88 -10.84 -13.18 13.05
N SER A 89 -10.99 -13.67 14.27
CA SER A 89 -11.36 -15.07 14.55
C SER A 89 -12.70 -15.47 13.91
N LEU A 90 -13.69 -14.58 13.91
CA LEU A 90 -14.98 -14.85 13.27
C LEU A 90 -14.87 -14.95 11.75
N MET A 91 -14.03 -14.14 11.13
CA MET A 91 -13.83 -14.18 9.68
C MET A 91 -12.96 -15.34 9.24
N GLU A 92 -12.00 -15.78 10.06
CA GLU A 92 -11.23 -17.01 9.82
C GLU A 92 -12.16 -18.23 9.74
N ASN A 93 -13.16 -18.31 10.61
CA ASN A 93 -14.20 -19.33 10.56
C ASN A 93 -15.07 -19.26 9.28
N GLN A 94 -15.06 -18.14 8.57
CA GLN A 94 -15.72 -17.95 7.28
C GLN A 94 -14.79 -18.16 6.08
N GLY A 95 -13.61 -18.72 6.30
CA GLY A 95 -12.63 -19.06 5.25
C GLY A 95 -11.78 -17.87 4.77
N ILE A 96 -11.73 -16.77 5.52
CA ILE A 96 -10.80 -15.68 5.24
C ILE A 96 -9.49 -15.97 5.96
N SER A 97 -8.40 -16.09 5.19
CA SER A 97 -7.07 -16.31 5.74
C SER A 97 -6.48 -14.98 6.22
N TYR A 98 -5.94 -14.99 7.44
CA TYR A 98 -5.22 -13.86 8.01
C TYR A 98 -3.75 -14.20 8.22
N THR A 99 -2.91 -13.17 8.15
CA THR A 99 -1.51 -13.33 8.51
C THR A 99 -1.35 -13.72 9.98
N ASN A 100 -0.33 -14.54 10.25
CA ASN A 100 0.06 -14.92 11.61
C ASN A 100 0.96 -13.87 12.30
N GLU A 101 1.18 -12.71 11.69
CA GLU A 101 1.93 -11.65 12.32
C GLU A 101 1.27 -11.17 13.61
N GLN A 102 2.11 -10.88 14.60
CA GLN A 102 1.65 -10.29 15.85
C GLN A 102 1.51 -8.78 15.67
N PHE A 103 0.38 -8.26 16.13
CA PHE A 103 0.06 -6.84 16.11
C PHE A 103 0.08 -6.32 17.55
N ASP A 104 0.90 -5.31 17.78
CA ASP A 104 0.92 -4.55 19.03
C ASP A 104 0.11 -3.27 18.85
N GLU A 105 -0.79 -2.98 19.79
CA GLU A 105 -1.74 -1.86 19.66
C GLU A 105 -1.02 -0.51 19.58
N GLU A 106 -0.03 -0.27 20.45
CA GLU A 106 0.71 1.00 20.48
C GLU A 106 1.50 1.19 19.18
N ARG A 107 2.11 0.12 18.69
CA ARG A 107 2.77 0.15 17.39
C ARG A 107 1.78 0.46 16.25
N ILE A 108 0.61 -0.18 16.22
CA ILE A 108 -0.40 0.09 15.19
C ILE A 108 -0.85 1.55 15.24
N LYS A 109 -1.05 2.12 16.42
CA LYS A 109 -1.36 3.54 16.59
C LYS A 109 -0.25 4.43 16.03
N SER A 110 1.02 4.09 16.28
CA SER A 110 2.16 4.87 15.77
C SER A 110 2.31 4.81 14.24
N LEU A 111 1.82 3.76 13.59
CA LEU A 111 1.90 3.58 12.13
C LEU A 111 0.77 4.27 11.36
N ASN A 112 -0.34 4.59 12.03
CA ASN A 112 -1.58 5.02 11.39
C ASN A 112 -2.07 6.38 11.89
N TYR A 113 -2.19 7.36 11.00
CA TYR A 113 -2.72 8.69 11.33
C TYR A 113 -4.10 8.62 11.98
N TYR A 114 -5.02 7.85 11.41
CA TYR A 114 -6.39 7.78 11.90
C TYR A 114 -6.52 7.13 13.29
N MET A 115 -5.47 6.48 13.80
CA MET A 115 -5.46 5.88 15.13
C MET A 115 -4.74 6.74 16.19
N GLN A 116 -4.04 7.81 15.80
CA GLN A 116 -3.26 8.63 16.73
C GLN A 116 -4.14 9.50 17.62
N ASP A 117 -5.07 10.21 17.04
CA ASP A 117 -5.88 11.19 17.76
C ASP A 117 -7.36 11.16 17.35
N GLU A 118 -8.22 11.74 18.19
CA GLU A 118 -9.67 11.74 17.98
C GLU A 118 -10.10 12.64 16.81
N GLU A 119 -9.34 13.68 16.50
CA GLU A 119 -9.68 14.59 15.41
C GLU A 119 -9.51 13.89 14.05
N THR A 120 -8.36 13.25 13.85
CA THR A 120 -8.07 12.50 12.63
C THR A 120 -9.02 11.32 12.46
N TYR A 121 -9.35 10.62 13.57
CA TYR A 121 -10.35 9.56 13.55
C TYR A 121 -11.75 10.06 13.18
N ARG A 122 -12.15 11.24 13.71
CA ARG A 122 -13.43 11.88 13.38
C ARG A 122 -13.49 12.30 11.91
N LYS A 123 -12.39 12.84 11.36
CA LYS A 123 -12.28 13.18 9.92
C LYS A 123 -12.49 11.93 9.07
N LEU A 124 -11.81 10.83 9.38
CA LEU A 124 -12.02 9.55 8.69
C LEU A 124 -13.48 9.10 8.74
N ARG A 125 -14.11 9.10 9.93
CA ARG A 125 -15.51 8.71 10.08
C ARG A 125 -16.47 9.60 9.29
N GLN A 126 -16.18 10.87 9.20
CA GLN A 126 -16.97 11.80 8.39
C GLN A 126 -16.89 11.42 6.91
N ARG A 127 -15.67 11.22 6.38
CA ARG A 127 -15.45 10.80 4.98
C ARG A 127 -16.12 9.46 4.67
N LEU A 128 -16.04 8.48 5.57
CA LEU A 128 -16.64 7.16 5.37
C LEU A 128 -18.19 7.17 5.37
N ARG A 129 -18.83 8.21 5.91
CA ARG A 129 -20.29 8.40 5.81
C ARG A 129 -20.70 8.94 4.45
N GLU A 130 -19.81 9.57 3.72
CA GLU A 130 -20.04 9.99 2.34
C GLU A 130 -20.08 8.76 1.44
N GLN A 131 -20.92 8.80 0.39
CA GLN A 131 -21.05 7.65 -0.48
C GLN A 131 -19.81 7.45 -1.36
N LYS A 132 -19.38 6.18 -1.50
CA LYS A 132 -18.33 5.75 -2.44
C LYS A 132 -16.97 6.41 -2.25
N THR A 133 -16.59 6.69 -1.03
CA THR A 133 -15.25 7.21 -0.72
C THR A 133 -14.16 6.14 -0.85
N ILE A 134 -14.47 4.86 -0.53
CA ILE A 134 -13.61 3.71 -0.81
C ILE A 134 -14.32 2.77 -1.80
N THR A 135 -13.62 2.39 -2.85
CA THR A 135 -14.05 1.36 -3.79
C THR A 135 -12.99 0.28 -3.88
N VAL A 136 -13.36 -0.96 -3.57
CA VAL A 136 -12.47 -2.12 -3.71
C VAL A 136 -12.79 -2.84 -5.00
N VAL A 137 -11.78 -3.07 -5.82
CA VAL A 137 -11.87 -3.79 -7.09
C VAL A 137 -10.91 -4.99 -7.03
N GLU A 138 -11.43 -6.18 -7.34
CA GLU A 138 -10.60 -7.35 -7.51
C GLU A 138 -9.87 -7.25 -8.86
N GLY A 139 -8.53 -7.34 -8.82
CA GLY A 139 -7.74 -7.25 -10.03
C GLY A 139 -6.25 -7.24 -9.78
N ASN A 140 -5.52 -7.35 -10.89
CA ASN A 140 -4.07 -7.41 -10.91
C ASN A 140 -3.47 -6.05 -11.30
N ILE A 141 -2.53 -5.54 -10.51
CA ILE A 141 -1.81 -4.30 -10.84
C ILE A 141 -1.05 -4.37 -12.17
N PHE A 142 -0.70 -5.58 -12.64
CA PHE A 142 -0.04 -5.80 -13.94
C PHE A 142 -1.00 -5.70 -15.13
N GLU A 143 -2.30 -5.67 -14.87
CA GLU A 143 -3.37 -5.59 -15.85
C GLU A 143 -4.36 -4.47 -15.51
N MET A 144 -3.86 -3.31 -15.07
CA MET A 144 -4.69 -2.20 -14.58
C MET A 144 -5.71 -1.76 -15.62
N ASP A 145 -5.31 -1.61 -16.89
CA ASP A 145 -6.22 -1.20 -17.97
C ASP A 145 -7.45 -2.11 -18.10
N LYS A 146 -7.27 -3.43 -17.90
CA LYS A 146 -8.39 -4.37 -17.94
C LYS A 146 -9.34 -4.25 -16.74
N THR A 147 -8.80 -3.78 -15.61
CA THR A 147 -9.53 -3.79 -14.33
C THR A 147 -10.18 -2.44 -14.05
N ILE A 148 -9.48 -1.36 -14.30
CA ILE A 148 -9.92 0.01 -13.97
C ILE A 148 -10.10 0.90 -15.21
N GLY A 149 -9.86 0.37 -16.41
CA GLY A 149 -9.99 1.12 -17.67
C GLY A 149 -9.08 2.35 -17.70
N ASP A 150 -9.57 3.45 -18.21
CA ASP A 150 -8.80 4.71 -18.38
C ASP A 150 -8.82 5.62 -17.14
N GLU A 151 -9.23 5.10 -15.97
CA GLU A 151 -9.27 5.93 -14.77
C GLU A 151 -7.90 6.50 -14.40
N LYS A 152 -7.89 7.76 -13.93
CA LYS A 152 -6.69 8.48 -13.53
C LYS A 152 -6.75 8.86 -12.06
N PHE A 153 -5.55 8.95 -11.45
CA PHE A 153 -5.38 9.22 -10.03
C PHE A 153 -4.33 10.30 -9.81
N ASP A 154 -4.52 11.05 -8.72
CA ASP A 154 -3.53 12.04 -8.29
C ASP A 154 -2.40 11.39 -7.50
N ARG A 155 -2.69 10.26 -6.84
CA ARG A 155 -1.72 9.49 -6.06
C ARG A 155 -1.92 8.00 -6.32
N ILE A 156 -0.81 7.31 -6.59
CA ILE A 156 -0.76 5.86 -6.71
C ILE A 156 0.26 5.34 -5.71
N PHE A 157 -0.16 4.44 -4.81
CA PHE A 157 0.68 3.84 -3.79
C PHE A 157 0.86 2.36 -4.03
N PHE A 158 2.09 1.95 -4.33
CA PHE A 158 2.47 0.56 -4.51
C PHE A 158 3.49 0.14 -3.44
N SER A 159 2.95 -0.41 -2.36
CA SER A 159 3.73 -1.01 -1.29
C SER A 159 4.15 -2.43 -1.66
N ASN A 160 5.40 -2.78 -1.36
CA ASN A 160 5.95 -4.13 -1.60
C ASN A 160 5.80 -4.64 -3.04
N VAL A 161 5.58 -3.74 -4.01
CA VAL A 161 5.31 -4.13 -5.39
C VAL A 161 6.48 -4.90 -6.00
N LEU A 162 7.72 -4.55 -5.67
CA LEU A 162 8.91 -5.25 -6.18
C LEU A 162 8.95 -6.73 -5.75
N GLN A 163 8.49 -7.01 -4.53
CA GLN A 163 8.34 -8.39 -4.07
C GLN A 163 7.27 -9.15 -4.88
N MET A 164 6.20 -8.46 -5.29
CA MET A 164 5.19 -9.04 -6.16
C MET A 164 5.73 -9.26 -7.58
N LEU A 165 6.48 -8.29 -8.14
CA LEU A 165 7.14 -8.45 -9.43
C LEU A 165 8.07 -9.67 -9.43
N ASP A 166 8.89 -9.79 -8.38
CA ASP A 166 9.82 -10.93 -8.24
C ASP A 166 9.09 -12.27 -8.10
N TYR A 167 7.90 -12.25 -7.52
CA TYR A 167 7.05 -13.43 -7.40
C TYR A 167 6.38 -13.86 -8.72
N PHE A 168 5.97 -12.89 -9.55
CA PHE A 168 5.25 -13.16 -10.80
C PHE A 168 6.13 -13.18 -12.05
N LYS A 169 7.42 -12.86 -11.93
CA LYS A 169 8.36 -12.87 -13.06
C LYS A 169 8.58 -14.27 -13.63
N ASP A 170 8.96 -14.33 -14.89
CA ASP A 170 9.46 -15.54 -15.52
C ASP A 170 10.87 -15.91 -15.00
N LYS A 171 11.30 -17.17 -15.24
CA LYS A 171 12.57 -17.68 -14.72
C LYS A 171 13.81 -16.86 -15.12
N ASN A 172 13.75 -16.19 -16.26
CA ASN A 172 14.85 -15.43 -16.84
C ASN A 172 14.70 -13.91 -16.66
N GLU A 173 13.63 -13.46 -16.00
CA GLU A 173 13.38 -12.05 -15.72
C GLU A 173 13.82 -11.68 -14.29
N SER A 174 14.25 -10.44 -14.10
CA SER A 174 14.43 -9.83 -12.78
C SER A 174 13.20 -9.02 -12.39
N ALA A 175 13.06 -8.67 -11.09
CA ALA A 175 12.04 -7.74 -10.66
C ALA A 175 12.19 -6.35 -11.33
N TYR A 176 13.40 -5.98 -11.73
CA TYR A 176 13.68 -4.71 -12.41
C TYR A 176 13.21 -4.74 -13.87
N ASP A 177 13.35 -5.87 -14.58
CA ASP A 177 12.83 -6.04 -15.95
C ASP A 177 11.29 -5.99 -15.92
N MET A 178 10.68 -6.64 -14.95
CA MET A 178 9.24 -6.56 -14.72
C MET A 178 8.79 -5.13 -14.40
N LEU A 179 9.58 -4.38 -13.59
CA LEU A 179 9.29 -2.98 -13.30
C LEU A 179 9.31 -2.14 -14.58
N GLU A 180 10.34 -2.28 -15.42
CA GLU A 180 10.40 -1.61 -16.72
C GLU A 180 9.21 -1.93 -17.62
N LYS A 181 8.80 -3.18 -17.64
CA LYS A 181 7.67 -3.65 -18.46
C LYS A 181 6.33 -3.04 -18.02
N HIS A 182 6.09 -2.90 -16.73
CA HIS A 182 4.79 -2.51 -16.19
C HIS A 182 4.68 -1.01 -15.80
N PHE A 183 5.80 -0.35 -15.53
CA PHE A 183 5.81 1.05 -15.11
C PHE A 183 5.13 2.00 -16.10
N PRO A 184 5.30 1.86 -17.45
CA PRO A 184 4.58 2.69 -18.42
C PRO A 184 3.06 2.62 -18.28
N ASN A 185 2.52 1.43 -18.04
CA ASN A 185 1.09 1.25 -17.78
C ASN A 185 0.67 1.94 -16.47
N TRP A 186 1.40 1.75 -15.39
CA TRP A 186 1.08 2.37 -14.10
C TRP A 186 1.11 3.90 -14.16
N LYS A 187 2.17 4.50 -14.77
CA LYS A 187 2.26 5.97 -14.91
C LYS A 187 1.19 6.53 -15.84
N SER A 188 0.67 5.74 -16.78
CA SER A 188 -0.42 6.17 -17.65
C SER A 188 -1.67 6.51 -16.87
N HIS A 189 -1.91 5.88 -15.71
CA HIS A 189 -3.04 6.14 -14.82
C HIS A 189 -2.84 7.35 -13.89
N LEU A 190 -1.77 8.14 -14.05
CA LEU A 190 -1.61 9.39 -13.31
C LEU A 190 -2.29 10.56 -14.03
N ASN A 191 -2.96 11.41 -13.24
CA ASN A 191 -3.30 12.76 -13.64
C ASN A 191 -2.03 13.58 -13.86
N SER A 192 -2.15 14.76 -14.50
CA SER A 192 -1.10 15.77 -14.50
C SER A 192 -0.71 16.14 -13.07
N GLU A 193 0.57 16.24 -12.76
CA GLU A 193 1.14 16.46 -11.42
C GLU A 193 0.81 15.31 -10.42
N GLY A 194 0.32 14.19 -10.92
CA GLY A 194 0.09 12.98 -10.12
C GLY A 194 1.40 12.32 -9.70
N ILE A 195 1.40 11.68 -8.54
CA ILE A 195 2.57 11.00 -7.97
C ILE A 195 2.30 9.51 -7.88
N LEU A 196 3.20 8.71 -8.46
CA LEU A 196 3.30 7.27 -8.24
C LEU A 196 4.46 6.99 -7.30
N GLN A 197 4.18 6.31 -6.21
CA GLN A 197 5.16 5.98 -5.19
C GLN A 197 5.36 4.46 -5.10
N LEU A 198 6.62 4.03 -5.27
CA LEU A 198 7.09 2.67 -5.03
C LEU A 198 7.85 2.66 -3.71
N PHE A 199 7.47 1.83 -2.75
CA PHE A 199 8.09 1.83 -1.43
C PHE A 199 8.08 0.45 -0.78
N TYR A 200 8.78 0.38 0.33
CA TYR A 200 9.28 -0.82 0.96
C TYR A 200 10.17 -1.59 0.00
N LEU A 201 11.30 -0.93 -0.31
CA LEU A 201 12.34 -1.50 -1.16
C LEU A 201 13.24 -2.45 -0.37
N TYR A 202 13.28 -2.31 0.97
CA TYR A 202 14.19 -3.04 1.86
C TYR A 202 15.66 -2.90 1.46
N SER A 203 16.02 -1.80 0.79
CA SER A 203 17.35 -1.59 0.21
C SER A 203 18.47 -1.62 1.25
N PHE A 204 18.15 -1.27 2.48
CA PHE A 204 19.10 -1.19 3.61
C PHE A 204 18.97 -2.37 4.58
N ALA A 205 18.12 -3.33 4.28
CA ALA A 205 17.93 -4.50 5.11
C ALA A 205 19.22 -5.35 5.16
N LYS A 206 19.65 -5.72 6.36
CA LYS A 206 20.75 -6.68 6.50
C LYS A 206 20.25 -8.07 6.08
N LYS A 207 20.94 -8.71 5.14
CA LYS A 207 20.59 -10.04 4.63
C LYS A 207 20.44 -11.09 5.74
N ASP A 208 21.20 -10.95 6.83
CA ASP A 208 21.23 -11.88 7.96
C ASP A 208 19.97 -11.83 8.84
N VAL A 209 19.16 -10.76 8.74
CA VAL A 209 17.95 -10.55 9.56
C VAL A 209 16.70 -11.02 8.81
N ILE A 210 16.77 -11.06 7.49
CA ILE A 210 15.73 -11.57 6.63
C ILE A 210 16.01 -13.04 6.43
N GLY A 211 15.47 -13.90 7.24
CA GLY A 211 15.76 -15.33 7.33
C GLY A 211 16.25 -15.99 6.05
N THR A 212 17.06 -17.01 6.18
CA THR A 212 17.81 -17.70 5.11
C THR A 212 17.00 -18.10 3.88
N ASP A 213 15.68 -18.18 3.99
CA ASP A 213 14.77 -18.54 2.89
C ASP A 213 14.29 -17.33 2.07
N ASN A 214 14.56 -16.11 2.51
CA ASN A 214 14.13 -14.92 1.80
C ASN A 214 15.26 -14.39 0.88
N LYS A 215 15.46 -15.10 -0.21
CA LYS A 215 16.49 -14.79 -1.23
C LYS A 215 16.31 -13.40 -1.86
N ASN A 216 15.18 -12.73 -1.60
CA ASN A 216 14.74 -11.50 -2.26
C ASN A 216 14.63 -10.33 -1.30
N ALA A 217 15.28 -10.40 -0.19
CA ALA A 217 15.25 -9.34 0.80
C ALA A 217 16.15 -8.17 0.38
N GLY A 218 15.51 -7.09 0.04
CA GLY A 218 16.16 -5.85 -0.35
C GLY A 218 16.39 -5.71 -1.85
N TYR A 219 15.86 -4.63 -2.39
CA TYR A 219 16.03 -4.25 -3.79
C TYR A 219 17.02 -3.09 -3.87
N ASP A 220 17.95 -3.19 -4.81
CA ASP A 220 18.93 -2.14 -5.06
C ASP A 220 18.23 -0.86 -5.55
N LEU A 221 18.26 0.18 -4.72
CA LEU A 221 17.63 1.46 -5.00
C LEU A 221 18.10 2.05 -6.33
N SER A 222 19.39 1.93 -6.64
CA SER A 222 19.97 2.46 -7.89
C SER A 222 19.39 1.73 -9.11
N LYS A 223 19.17 0.44 -9.01
CA LYS A 223 18.54 -0.36 -10.07
C LYS A 223 17.07 -0.04 -10.24
N VAL A 224 16.34 0.18 -9.13
CA VAL A 224 14.93 0.62 -9.18
C VAL A 224 14.82 1.96 -9.89
N VAL A 225 15.63 2.95 -9.48
CA VAL A 225 15.69 4.26 -10.12
C VAL A 225 16.05 4.16 -11.61
N SER A 226 17.03 3.33 -11.94
CA SER A 226 17.46 3.09 -13.32
C SER A 226 16.35 2.47 -14.16
N ALA A 227 15.64 1.46 -13.64
CA ALA A 227 14.52 0.82 -14.31
C ALA A 227 13.40 1.83 -14.64
N VAL A 228 13.01 2.66 -13.66
CA VAL A 228 12.00 3.70 -13.86
C VAL A 228 12.48 4.74 -14.90
N ARG A 229 13.73 5.19 -14.81
CA ARG A 229 14.29 6.19 -15.74
C ARG A 229 14.34 5.69 -17.18
N ARG A 230 14.64 4.41 -17.43
CA ARG A 230 14.63 3.83 -18.80
C ARG A 230 13.27 3.89 -19.47
N THR A 231 12.19 3.91 -18.69
CA THR A 231 10.82 3.94 -19.21
C THR A 231 10.16 5.30 -19.13
N THR A 232 10.90 6.32 -18.65
CA THR A 232 10.33 7.64 -18.40
C THR A 232 11.29 8.71 -18.91
N PRO A 233 11.04 9.31 -20.08
CA PRO A 233 11.76 10.50 -20.55
C PRO A 233 11.70 11.62 -19.51
N VAL A 234 12.77 12.40 -19.41
CA VAL A 234 12.89 13.50 -18.41
C VAL A 234 11.81 14.56 -18.60
N GLU A 235 11.36 14.75 -19.82
CA GLU A 235 10.28 15.67 -20.18
C GLU A 235 8.91 15.23 -19.64
N GLU A 236 8.69 13.94 -19.42
CA GLU A 236 7.43 13.40 -18.93
C GLU A 236 7.25 13.49 -17.42
N GLY A 237 8.34 13.56 -16.66
CA GLY A 237 8.26 13.59 -15.21
C GLY A 237 9.60 13.71 -14.49
N SER A 238 9.52 13.84 -13.17
CA SER A 238 10.67 13.84 -12.26
C SER A 238 10.68 12.61 -11.38
N LEU A 239 11.87 12.23 -10.92
CA LEU A 239 12.08 11.17 -9.94
C LEU A 239 12.75 11.75 -8.71
N ASP A 240 12.13 11.49 -7.57
CA ASP A 240 12.63 11.84 -6.25
C ASP A 240 12.76 10.57 -5.39
N ILE A 241 13.62 10.63 -4.39
CA ILE A 241 13.82 9.56 -3.41
C ILE A 241 13.51 10.14 -2.04
N ALA A 242 12.58 9.52 -1.34
CA ALA A 242 12.28 9.84 0.04
C ALA A 242 12.76 8.70 0.95
N PHE A 243 13.42 9.06 2.04
CA PHE A 243 13.83 8.12 3.09
C PHE A 243 12.88 8.23 4.27
N PHE A 244 12.54 7.10 4.86
CA PHE A 244 11.67 7.04 6.02
C PHE A 244 12.12 5.93 6.98
N GLU A 245 11.72 6.04 8.24
CA GLU A 245 11.98 5.00 9.23
C GLU A 245 11.16 3.75 8.90
N SER A 246 11.86 2.62 8.76
CA SER A 246 11.23 1.33 8.54
C SER A 246 10.78 0.72 9.86
N CYS A 247 9.52 0.37 9.96
CA CYS A 247 8.95 -0.33 11.12
C CYS A 247 8.84 -1.84 10.89
N THR A 248 9.40 -2.34 9.80
CA THR A 248 9.37 -3.77 9.50
C THR A 248 10.35 -4.54 10.39
N ARG A 249 10.08 -5.81 10.62
CA ARG A 249 10.97 -6.73 11.38
C ARG A 249 12.30 -7.03 10.67
N VAL A 250 12.51 -6.43 9.53
CA VAL A 250 13.63 -6.71 8.62
C VAL A 250 14.96 -6.09 9.06
N GLY A 251 15.00 -5.52 10.27
CA GLY A 251 16.24 -5.08 10.92
C GLY A 251 16.90 -3.82 10.34
N ALA A 252 16.33 -3.21 9.30
CA ALA A 252 16.72 -1.90 8.84
C ALA A 252 15.90 -0.84 9.58
N THR A 253 16.55 0.21 10.05
CA THR A 253 15.89 1.36 10.66
C THR A 253 15.43 2.38 9.63
N THR A 254 15.88 2.25 8.40
CA THR A 254 15.58 3.18 7.29
C THR A 254 15.21 2.39 6.05
N ASP A 255 14.22 2.86 5.31
CA ASP A 255 13.88 2.38 3.97
C ASP A 255 13.70 3.57 3.03
N ALA A 256 13.48 3.29 1.74
CA ALA A 256 13.34 4.29 0.71
C ALA A 256 12.04 4.11 -0.06
N ALA A 257 11.52 5.23 -0.54
CA ALA A 257 10.48 5.30 -1.55
C ALA A 257 11.01 5.99 -2.80
N VAL A 258 10.70 5.47 -3.97
CA VAL A 258 10.92 6.15 -5.25
C VAL A 258 9.60 6.80 -5.67
N LEU A 259 9.63 8.11 -5.86
CA LEU A 259 8.48 8.92 -6.23
C LEU A 259 8.66 9.40 -7.67
N TYR A 260 7.73 9.00 -8.52
CA TYR A 260 7.61 9.55 -9.85
C TYR A 260 6.48 10.58 -9.88
N THR A 261 6.81 11.81 -10.26
CA THR A 261 5.83 12.89 -10.46
C THR A 261 5.67 13.16 -11.94
N LYS A 262 4.47 12.98 -12.46
CA LYS A 262 4.14 13.27 -13.87
C LYS A 262 4.09 14.77 -14.09
N ARG A 263 4.74 15.26 -15.15
CA ARG A 263 4.64 16.67 -15.57
C ARG A 263 3.28 16.98 -16.20
N ARG A 264 3.01 18.25 -16.34
CA ARG A 264 1.83 18.78 -17.06
C ARG A 264 1.87 18.48 -18.54
#